data_bd83b347b65c08723488c87f9a80032e
#
_entry.id   bd83b347b65c08723488c87f9a80032e
#
_cell.length_a   1.000
_cell.length_b   1.000
_cell.length_c   1.000
_cell.angle_alpha   90.00
_cell.angle_beta   90.00
_cell.angle_gamma   90.00
#
_symmetry.space_group_name_H-M   'P 1'
#
loop_
_entity.id
_entity.type
_entity.pdbx_description
1 polymer ?
#
loop_
_entity_poly.entity_id
_entity_poly.type
_entity_poly.pdbx_seq_one_letter_code
_entity_poly.pdbx_strand_id
1 'polypeptide(L)'
;TVRQLERQIATQFYERTALSKDKAAMLVKGAAPRPEDAVRPDDAIKDPYVLEFLNLKDEYSESDLEAALIQRLEDFLLELGEGFTFVGRQRRLRIDQTWYRVGLLLFHRRLRCLVIIDLKLGSLTHADVGQMLMYCNYAKEHWAYPDENPPVGLILCADKGHALARYALEGLPTKVMAANYRTVLPDAELLQKELEATRRLLESRTSKQPKKLPQQLGVSACRRRVRGLRPAPRSESRPSGFDP
;
A
#
# COMPACT_ATOMS: atom_id res chain seq x y z
N THR A 1 -6.77 -5.07 -4.27
CA THR A 1 -5.99 -4.28 -3.30
C THR A 1 -6.50 -4.53 -1.89
N VAL A 2 -5.69 -4.21 -0.85
CA VAL A 2 -6.11 -4.31 0.57
C VAL A 2 -7.38 -3.49 0.78
N ARG A 3 -7.45 -2.27 0.29
CA ARG A 3 -8.64 -1.40 0.37
C ARG A 3 -9.87 -1.99 -0.29
N GLN A 4 -9.69 -2.64 -1.44
CA GLN A 4 -10.80 -3.36 -2.08
C GLN A 4 -11.34 -4.47 -1.17
N LEU A 5 -10.45 -5.22 -0.52
CA LEU A 5 -10.83 -6.26 0.43
C LEU A 5 -11.53 -5.65 1.67
N GLU A 6 -10.96 -4.61 2.26
CA GLU A 6 -11.58 -3.88 3.39
C GLU A 6 -12.97 -3.38 3.03
N ARG A 7 -13.14 -2.78 1.85
CA ARG A 7 -14.46 -2.37 1.35
C ARG A 7 -15.41 -3.54 1.20
N GLN A 8 -14.95 -4.68 0.67
CA GLN A 8 -15.79 -5.87 0.52
C GLN A 8 -16.21 -6.43 1.88
N ILE A 9 -15.32 -6.43 2.86
CA ILE A 9 -15.63 -6.82 4.24
C ILE A 9 -16.64 -5.85 4.87
N ALA A 10 -16.39 -4.54 4.80
CA ALA A 10 -17.25 -3.52 5.38
C ALA A 10 -18.67 -3.52 4.79
N THR A 11 -18.81 -3.88 3.52
CA THR A 11 -20.12 -3.96 2.83
C THR A 11 -20.76 -5.34 2.93
N GLN A 12 -20.18 -6.29 3.68
CA GLN A 12 -20.66 -7.68 3.77
C GLN A 12 -20.87 -8.29 2.36
N PHE A 13 -19.91 -8.03 1.48
CA PHE A 13 -20.04 -8.39 0.05
C PHE A 13 -20.20 -9.89 -0.16
N TYR A 14 -19.48 -10.70 0.63
CA TYR A 14 -19.54 -12.17 0.55
C TYR A 14 -20.93 -12.70 0.90
N GLU A 15 -21.49 -12.26 2.03
CA GLU A 15 -22.81 -12.64 2.51
C GLU A 15 -23.90 -12.21 1.52
N ARG A 16 -23.80 -11.01 0.99
CA ARG A 16 -24.74 -10.49 -0.01
C ARG A 16 -24.65 -11.26 -1.32
N THR A 17 -23.44 -11.68 -1.72
CA THR A 17 -23.26 -12.52 -2.93
C THR A 17 -23.85 -13.90 -2.72
N ALA A 18 -23.67 -14.50 -1.54
CA ALA A 18 -24.24 -15.80 -1.22
C ALA A 18 -25.77 -15.81 -1.27
N LEU A 19 -26.41 -14.71 -0.87
CA LEU A 19 -27.88 -14.53 -0.88
C LEU A 19 -28.43 -14.01 -2.21
N SER A 20 -27.58 -13.59 -3.16
CA SER A 20 -28.02 -13.03 -4.43
C SER A 20 -28.60 -14.10 -5.36
N LYS A 21 -29.64 -13.72 -6.09
CA LYS A 21 -30.22 -14.54 -7.17
C LYS A 21 -29.26 -14.62 -8.37
N ASP A 22 -28.51 -13.55 -8.64
CA ASP A 22 -27.49 -13.49 -9.69
C ASP A 22 -26.10 -13.28 -9.04
N LYS A 23 -25.45 -14.39 -8.71
CA LYS A 23 -24.12 -14.40 -8.10
C LYS A 23 -23.06 -13.91 -9.07
N ALA A 24 -23.18 -14.23 -10.36
CA ALA A 24 -22.20 -13.85 -11.37
C ALA A 24 -22.15 -12.33 -11.55
N ALA A 25 -23.30 -11.67 -11.68
CA ALA A 25 -23.37 -10.22 -11.76
C ALA A 25 -22.83 -9.54 -10.49
N MET A 26 -23.10 -10.11 -9.30
CA MET A 26 -22.56 -9.60 -8.04
C MET A 26 -21.03 -9.72 -7.98
N LEU A 27 -20.46 -10.84 -8.42
CA LEU A 27 -19.00 -11.01 -8.45
C LEU A 27 -18.33 -10.01 -9.40
N VAL A 28 -18.89 -9.81 -10.60
CA VAL A 28 -18.40 -8.79 -11.55
C VAL A 28 -18.44 -7.39 -10.92
N LYS A 29 -19.56 -7.04 -10.27
CA LYS A 29 -19.71 -5.74 -9.59
C LYS A 29 -18.73 -5.56 -8.43
N GLY A 30 -18.42 -6.62 -7.69
CA GLY A 30 -17.43 -6.60 -6.61
C GLY A 30 -15.99 -6.52 -7.10
N ALA A 31 -15.69 -7.12 -8.26
CA ALA A 31 -14.38 -7.08 -8.87
C ALA A 31 -14.06 -5.70 -9.51
N ALA A 32 -15.09 -4.91 -9.86
CA ALA A 32 -14.89 -3.62 -10.49
C ALA A 32 -14.06 -2.68 -9.58
N PRO A 33 -12.93 -2.16 -10.07
CA PRO A 33 -12.11 -1.21 -9.30
C PRO A 33 -12.86 0.11 -9.11
N ARG A 34 -12.68 0.72 -7.95
CA ARG A 34 -13.21 2.04 -7.64
C ARG A 34 -12.06 3.03 -7.38
N PRO A 35 -12.30 4.34 -7.54
CA PRO A 35 -11.29 5.35 -7.22
C PRO A 35 -10.74 5.22 -5.79
N GLU A 36 -11.59 4.81 -4.83
CA GLU A 36 -11.21 4.62 -3.43
C GLU A 36 -10.27 3.42 -3.22
N ASP A 37 -10.23 2.47 -4.17
CA ASP A 37 -9.35 1.30 -4.14
C ASP A 37 -7.93 1.62 -4.65
N ALA A 38 -7.69 2.84 -5.14
CA ALA A 38 -6.38 3.28 -5.62
C ALA A 38 -5.34 3.27 -4.49
N VAL A 39 -4.13 2.84 -4.81
CA VAL A 39 -3.00 2.87 -3.87
C VAL A 39 -2.62 4.32 -3.61
N ARG A 40 -2.46 4.67 -2.36
CA ARG A 40 -1.96 5.99 -1.93
C ARG A 40 -0.51 5.88 -1.48
N PRO A 41 0.25 6.98 -1.49
CA PRO A 41 1.62 6.96 -0.97
C PRO A 41 1.73 6.40 0.46
N ASP A 42 0.76 6.72 1.32
CA ASP A 42 0.71 6.21 2.70
C ASP A 42 0.55 4.68 2.80
N ASP A 43 0.03 4.02 1.76
CA ASP A 43 -0.09 2.56 1.71
C ASP A 43 1.18 1.89 1.14
N ALA A 44 1.95 2.62 0.34
CA ALA A 44 3.12 2.12 -0.36
C ALA A 44 4.41 2.29 0.44
N ILE A 45 4.45 3.26 1.35
CA ILE A 45 5.64 3.64 2.12
C ILE A 45 5.52 3.07 3.52
N LYS A 46 6.52 2.27 3.92
CA LYS A 46 6.62 1.67 5.25
C LYS A 46 7.16 2.67 6.29
N ASP A 47 6.97 2.35 7.54
CA ASP A 47 7.55 3.07 8.67
C ASP A 47 7.49 2.17 9.93
N PRO A 48 8.63 1.75 10.49
CA PRO A 48 10.01 2.03 10.07
C PRO A 48 10.53 1.13 8.94
N TYR A 49 11.65 1.51 8.35
CA TYR A 49 12.48 0.67 7.50
C TYR A 49 13.58 -0.02 8.30
N VAL A 50 13.97 -1.25 7.90
CA VAL A 50 15.04 -2.00 8.53
C VAL A 50 16.20 -2.12 7.55
N LEU A 51 17.32 -1.46 7.86
CA LEU A 51 18.50 -1.36 7.01
C LEU A 51 19.70 -2.15 7.60
N GLU A 52 19.43 -3.21 8.39
CA GLU A 52 20.45 -4.05 9.01
C GLU A 52 21.40 -4.66 7.98
N PHE A 53 20.90 -5.02 6.81
CA PHE A 53 21.68 -5.60 5.72
C PHE A 53 22.84 -4.72 5.25
N LEU A 54 22.85 -3.43 5.58
CA LEU A 54 23.95 -2.51 5.23
C LEU A 54 25.21 -2.78 6.03
N ASN A 55 25.08 -3.38 7.19
CA ASN A 55 26.20 -3.76 8.06
C ASN A 55 27.18 -2.59 8.32
N LEU A 56 26.59 -1.42 8.60
CA LEU A 56 27.34 -0.18 8.84
C LEU A 56 28.12 -0.26 10.16
N LYS A 57 29.30 0.35 10.16
CA LYS A 57 30.10 0.52 11.37
C LYS A 57 29.48 1.60 12.27
N ASP A 58 29.93 1.66 13.52
CA ASP A 58 29.37 2.56 14.54
C ASP A 58 29.41 4.05 14.15
N GLU A 59 30.41 4.45 13.35
CA GLU A 59 30.52 5.82 12.84
C GLU A 59 30.43 5.83 11.32
N TYR A 60 29.42 6.49 10.78
CA TYR A 60 29.22 6.65 9.33
C TYR A 60 28.55 8.01 9.03
N SER A 61 28.83 8.53 7.85
CA SER A 61 28.20 9.75 7.32
C SER A 61 26.96 9.44 6.49
N GLU A 62 26.16 10.46 6.16
CA GLU A 62 25.03 10.31 5.21
C GLU A 62 25.52 9.80 3.84
N SER A 63 26.72 10.22 3.42
CA SER A 63 27.33 9.72 2.17
C SER A 63 27.70 8.24 2.26
N ASP A 64 28.18 7.76 3.42
CA ASP A 64 28.51 6.35 3.63
C ASP A 64 27.24 5.51 3.62
N LEU A 65 26.20 5.98 4.27
CA LEU A 65 24.87 5.34 4.26
C LEU A 65 24.31 5.25 2.83
N GLU A 66 24.36 6.33 2.09
CA GLU A 66 23.93 6.34 0.69
C GLU A 66 24.77 5.38 -0.18
N ALA A 67 26.09 5.38 -0.02
CA ALA A 67 26.98 4.49 -0.76
C ALA A 67 26.68 3.02 -0.43
N ALA A 68 26.46 2.68 0.84
CA ALA A 68 26.09 1.34 1.27
C ALA A 68 24.75 0.90 0.69
N LEU A 69 23.75 1.77 0.68
CA LEU A 69 22.45 1.48 0.04
C LEU A 69 22.58 1.19 -1.45
N ILE A 70 23.44 1.91 -2.15
CA ILE A 70 23.70 1.65 -3.57
C ILE A 70 24.44 0.34 -3.80
N GLN A 71 25.40 -0.01 -2.95
CA GLN A 71 26.08 -1.30 -3.01
C GLN A 71 25.14 -2.49 -2.76
N ARG A 72 24.13 -2.29 -1.93
CA ARG A 72 23.12 -3.28 -1.57
C ARG A 72 21.73 -2.88 -2.12
N LEU A 73 21.71 -2.35 -3.35
CA LEU A 73 20.48 -1.80 -3.94
C LEU A 73 19.35 -2.82 -4.06
N GLU A 74 19.69 -4.08 -4.32
CA GLU A 74 18.71 -5.16 -4.39
C GLU A 74 17.99 -5.34 -3.06
N ASP A 75 18.75 -5.48 -1.96
CA ASP A 75 18.20 -5.61 -0.61
C ASP A 75 17.39 -4.37 -0.21
N PHE A 76 17.87 -3.19 -0.60
CA PHE A 76 17.16 -1.95 -0.33
C PHE A 76 15.83 -1.88 -1.08
N LEU A 77 15.79 -2.28 -2.35
CA LEU A 77 14.53 -2.32 -3.11
C LEU A 77 13.55 -3.35 -2.54
N LEU A 78 14.04 -4.49 -2.06
CA LEU A 78 13.21 -5.48 -1.36
C LEU A 78 12.66 -4.91 -0.04
N GLU A 79 13.49 -4.18 0.71
CA GLU A 79 13.03 -3.53 1.94
C GLU A 79 12.03 -2.40 1.66
N LEU A 80 12.20 -1.61 0.60
CA LEU A 80 11.21 -0.60 0.20
C LEU A 80 9.86 -1.24 -0.11
N GLY A 81 9.85 -2.42 -0.72
CA GLY A 81 8.65 -3.18 -1.06
C GLY A 81 8.31 -3.18 -2.54
N GLU A 82 7.14 -3.75 -2.85
CA GLU A 82 6.73 -3.93 -4.24
C GLU A 82 6.47 -2.61 -4.98
N GLY A 83 6.91 -2.57 -6.22
CA GLY A 83 6.61 -1.49 -7.16
C GLY A 83 7.65 -0.40 -7.24
N PHE A 84 8.68 -0.40 -6.42
CA PHE A 84 9.79 0.54 -6.54
C PHE A 84 10.77 0.12 -7.64
N THR A 85 11.22 1.09 -8.41
CA THR A 85 12.21 0.92 -9.48
C THR A 85 13.26 2.02 -9.34
N PHE A 86 14.54 1.66 -9.41
CA PHE A 86 15.64 2.61 -9.35
C PHE A 86 15.74 3.41 -10.64
N VAL A 87 15.78 4.74 -10.53
CA VAL A 87 15.94 5.67 -11.64
C VAL A 87 17.34 6.27 -11.65
N GLY A 88 17.86 6.63 -10.48
CA GLY A 88 19.18 7.20 -10.39
C GLY A 88 19.57 7.66 -8.99
N ARG A 89 20.83 8.05 -8.85
CA ARG A 89 21.38 8.59 -7.60
C ARG A 89 22.09 9.89 -7.85
N GLN A 90 22.26 10.71 -6.81
CA GLN A 90 23.05 11.92 -6.82
C GLN A 90 22.67 12.86 -7.98
N ARG A 91 21.38 12.91 -8.32
CA ARG A 91 20.89 13.70 -9.45
C ARG A 91 20.99 15.18 -9.11
N ARG A 92 21.75 15.89 -9.95
CA ARG A 92 21.96 17.33 -9.76
C ARG A 92 20.78 18.11 -10.31
N LEU A 93 20.44 19.18 -9.62
CA LEU A 93 19.50 20.19 -10.07
C LEU A 93 20.07 21.58 -9.77
N ARG A 94 19.69 22.55 -10.58
CA ARG A 94 20.12 23.93 -10.41
C ARG A 94 18.91 24.82 -10.24
N ILE A 95 18.91 25.58 -9.17
CA ILE A 95 17.92 26.62 -8.95
C ILE A 95 18.68 27.92 -8.82
N ASP A 96 18.41 28.85 -9.74
CA ASP A 96 19.16 30.08 -9.93
C ASP A 96 20.67 29.79 -10.10
N GLN A 97 21.49 30.23 -9.17
CA GLN A 97 22.94 30.02 -9.18
C GLN A 97 23.40 28.89 -8.25
N THR A 98 22.47 28.24 -7.56
CA THR A 98 22.80 27.22 -6.55
C THR A 98 22.56 25.82 -7.09
N TRP A 99 23.55 24.96 -6.90
CA TRP A 99 23.46 23.55 -7.23
C TRP A 99 23.02 22.75 -6.00
N TYR A 100 22.04 21.89 -6.22
CA TYR A 100 21.57 20.93 -5.24
C TYR A 100 21.75 19.51 -5.78
N ARG A 101 21.58 18.53 -4.91
CA ARG A 101 21.73 17.12 -5.25
C ARG A 101 20.68 16.30 -4.51
N VAL A 102 19.91 15.55 -5.27
CA VAL A 102 18.97 14.56 -4.73
C VAL A 102 19.74 13.26 -4.50
N GLY A 103 19.63 12.67 -3.32
CA GLY A 103 20.31 11.44 -2.95
C GLY A 103 19.89 10.27 -3.84
N LEU A 104 18.66 9.83 -3.72
CA LEU A 104 18.12 8.73 -4.50
C LEU A 104 16.84 9.14 -5.23
N LEU A 105 16.72 8.72 -6.47
CA LEU A 105 15.53 8.90 -7.29
C LEU A 105 15.00 7.53 -7.73
N LEU A 106 13.76 7.25 -7.39
CA LEU A 106 13.05 6.03 -7.69
C LEU A 106 11.77 6.35 -8.47
N PHE A 107 11.17 5.34 -9.07
CA PHE A 107 9.84 5.41 -9.64
C PHE A 107 8.97 4.32 -9.01
N HIS A 108 7.76 4.67 -8.60
CA HIS A 108 6.83 3.69 -8.04
C HIS A 108 5.74 3.34 -9.06
N ARG A 109 5.75 2.10 -9.55
CA ARG A 109 4.91 1.63 -10.67
C ARG A 109 3.40 1.79 -10.39
N ARG A 110 2.94 1.44 -9.20
CA ARG A 110 1.50 1.51 -8.85
C ARG A 110 1.03 2.93 -8.57
N LEU A 111 1.87 3.76 -7.99
CA LEU A 111 1.61 5.18 -7.79
C LEU A 111 1.81 5.99 -9.06
N ARG A 112 2.54 5.44 -10.04
CA ARG A 112 2.90 6.12 -11.30
C ARG A 112 3.52 7.49 -11.04
N CYS A 113 4.48 7.56 -10.14
CA CYS A 113 5.15 8.81 -9.78
C CYS A 113 6.62 8.59 -9.44
N LEU A 114 7.39 9.65 -9.56
CA LEU A 114 8.75 9.70 -9.02
C LEU A 114 8.69 9.71 -7.50
N VAL A 115 9.61 8.98 -6.87
CA VAL A 115 9.83 8.99 -5.43
C VAL A 115 11.25 9.47 -5.16
N ILE A 116 11.36 10.59 -4.48
CA ILE A 116 12.63 11.22 -4.11
C ILE A 116 12.94 10.80 -2.69
N ILE A 117 14.09 10.17 -2.47
CA ILE A 117 14.52 9.75 -1.15
C ILE A 117 15.74 10.57 -0.73
N ASP A 118 15.66 11.14 0.44
CA ASP A 118 16.76 11.82 1.14
C ASP A 118 17.05 11.13 2.47
N LEU A 119 18.31 10.98 2.81
CA LEU A 119 18.78 10.24 3.98
C LEU A 119 19.33 11.22 5.01
N LYS A 120 18.91 11.09 6.26
CA LYS A 120 19.36 11.92 7.37
C LYS A 120 19.80 11.05 8.53
N LEU A 121 21.00 11.29 9.06
CA LEU A 121 21.52 10.55 10.22
C LEU A 121 20.84 10.97 11.52
N GLY A 122 20.36 12.20 11.58
CA GLY A 122 19.74 12.77 12.77
C GLY A 122 18.22 12.70 12.76
N SER A 123 17.66 13.53 13.63
CA SER A 123 16.21 13.74 13.69
C SER A 123 15.75 14.62 12.53
N LEU A 124 14.51 14.40 12.09
CA LEU A 124 13.85 15.23 11.09
C LEU A 124 13.84 16.69 11.52
N THR A 125 14.16 17.60 10.59
CA THR A 125 14.04 19.03 10.78
C THR A 125 13.06 19.66 9.79
N HIS A 126 12.55 20.86 10.13
CA HIS A 126 11.71 21.63 9.20
C HIS A 126 12.48 22.05 7.92
N ALA A 127 13.80 22.20 8.01
CA ALA A 127 14.66 22.50 6.86
C ALA A 127 14.70 21.31 5.87
N ASP A 128 14.75 20.09 6.36
CA ASP A 128 14.71 18.88 5.54
C ASP A 128 13.38 18.77 4.77
N VAL A 129 12.27 19.09 5.44
CA VAL A 129 10.95 19.14 4.80
C VAL A 129 10.89 20.19 3.71
N GLY A 130 11.39 21.40 3.98
CA GLY A 130 11.48 22.48 3.01
C GLY A 130 12.35 22.12 1.79
N GLN A 131 13.50 21.50 2.02
CA GLN A 131 14.39 21.00 0.99
C GLN A 131 13.71 19.92 0.13
N MET A 132 13.07 18.96 0.77
CA MET A 132 12.36 17.89 0.05
C MET A 132 11.20 18.44 -0.79
N LEU A 133 10.45 19.40 -0.26
CA LEU A 133 9.37 20.05 -1.00
C LEU A 133 9.90 20.76 -2.25
N MET A 134 11.03 21.46 -2.14
CA MET A 134 11.71 22.09 -3.26
C MET A 134 12.14 21.05 -4.31
N TYR A 135 12.68 19.91 -3.90
CA TYR A 135 13.06 18.82 -4.79
C TYR A 135 11.85 18.22 -5.52
N CYS A 136 10.75 17.99 -4.81
CA CYS A 136 9.52 17.48 -5.42
C CYS A 136 8.93 18.45 -6.42
N ASN A 137 8.92 19.75 -6.11
CA ASN A 137 8.41 20.77 -7.04
C ASN A 137 9.28 20.86 -8.31
N TYR A 138 10.60 20.83 -8.15
CA TYR A 138 11.52 20.80 -9.29
C TYR A 138 11.33 19.53 -10.14
N ALA A 139 11.23 18.39 -9.52
CA ALA A 139 11.02 17.11 -10.19
C ALA A 139 9.68 17.09 -10.96
N LYS A 140 8.64 17.67 -10.40
CA LYS A 140 7.33 17.80 -11.04
C LYS A 140 7.43 18.60 -12.33
N GLU A 141 8.21 19.67 -12.35
CA GLU A 141 8.32 20.57 -13.48
C GLU A 141 9.28 20.05 -14.57
N HIS A 142 10.40 19.41 -14.15
CA HIS A 142 11.51 19.11 -15.06
C HIS A 142 11.77 17.63 -15.29
N TRP A 143 11.29 16.73 -14.44
CA TRP A 143 11.62 15.30 -14.52
C TRP A 143 10.41 14.39 -14.70
N ALA A 144 9.24 14.80 -14.25
CA ALA A 144 8.02 14.02 -14.38
C ALA A 144 7.42 14.15 -15.78
N TYR A 145 6.87 13.08 -16.31
CA TYR A 145 6.12 13.11 -17.56
C TYR A 145 4.67 13.55 -17.34
N PRO A 146 3.99 14.08 -18.39
CA PRO A 146 2.63 14.61 -18.27
C PRO A 146 1.58 13.61 -17.80
N ASP A 147 1.83 12.32 -18.00
CA ASP A 147 0.93 11.22 -17.62
C ASP A 147 1.26 10.60 -16.25
N GLU A 148 2.27 11.15 -15.57
CA GLU A 148 2.65 10.72 -14.23
C GLU A 148 1.96 11.54 -13.15
N ASN A 149 1.74 10.91 -12.01
CA ASN A 149 1.25 11.59 -10.83
C ASN A 149 2.36 12.46 -10.20
N PRO A 150 2.00 13.48 -9.41
CA PRO A 150 2.97 14.33 -8.74
C PRO A 150 4.01 13.52 -7.94
N PRO A 151 5.28 13.94 -7.98
CA PRO A 151 6.34 13.28 -7.21
C PRO A 151 6.04 13.21 -5.72
N VAL A 152 6.54 12.18 -5.08
CA VAL A 152 6.46 11.95 -3.64
C VAL A 152 7.85 12.06 -3.04
N GLY A 153 8.00 12.86 -1.98
CA GLY A 153 9.22 12.94 -1.19
C GLY A 153 9.19 11.97 -0.01
N LEU A 154 10.29 11.25 0.23
CA LEU A 154 10.48 10.39 1.38
C LEU A 154 11.79 10.76 2.09
N ILE A 155 11.70 11.23 3.32
CA ILE A 155 12.84 11.52 4.16
C ILE A 155 13.03 10.32 5.10
N LEU A 156 14.14 9.61 4.97
CA LEU A 156 14.54 8.55 5.88
C LEU A 156 15.45 9.15 6.96
N CYS A 157 15.03 9.09 8.21
CA CYS A 157 15.75 9.68 9.34
C CYS A 157 15.82 8.71 10.53
N ALA A 158 16.79 8.92 11.41
CA ALA A 158 16.91 8.08 12.61
C ALA A 158 15.72 8.29 13.56
N ASP A 159 15.23 9.51 13.65
CA ASP A 159 14.03 9.85 14.42
C ASP A 159 13.22 10.96 13.72
N LYS A 160 11.98 10.68 13.39
CA LYS A 160 11.11 11.67 12.75
C LYS A 160 10.40 12.63 13.71
N GLY A 161 10.37 12.31 15.00
CA GLY A 161 9.66 13.11 16.00
C GLY A 161 8.17 13.28 15.70
N HIS A 162 7.27 12.71 16.49
CA HIS A 162 5.83 12.70 16.18
C HIS A 162 5.20 14.08 16.00
N ALA A 163 5.55 15.04 16.87
CA ALA A 163 4.98 16.38 16.80
C ALA A 163 5.48 17.15 15.57
N LEU A 164 6.78 17.12 15.30
CA LEU A 164 7.36 17.81 14.16
C LEU A 164 6.85 17.23 12.85
N ALA A 165 6.87 15.89 12.70
CA ALA A 165 6.38 15.23 11.50
C ALA A 165 4.91 15.60 11.22
N ARG A 166 4.05 15.61 12.25
CA ARG A 166 2.65 15.99 12.11
C ARG A 166 2.50 17.43 11.59
N TYR A 167 3.12 18.41 12.27
CA TYR A 167 2.92 19.80 11.90
C TYR A 167 3.66 20.24 10.64
N ALA A 168 4.81 19.62 10.34
CA ALA A 168 5.60 20.01 9.18
C ALA A 168 5.15 19.32 7.88
N LEU A 169 4.52 18.13 7.96
CA LEU A 169 4.13 17.34 6.78
C LEU A 169 2.63 17.45 6.45
N GLU A 170 1.81 17.90 7.40
CA GLU A 170 0.36 18.04 7.20
C GLU A 170 0.04 19.26 6.32
N GLY A 171 -0.86 19.08 5.36
CA GLY A 171 -1.35 20.19 4.51
C GLY A 171 -0.39 20.66 3.41
N LEU A 172 0.72 19.98 3.18
CA LEU A 172 1.65 20.35 2.10
C LEU A 172 1.01 20.16 0.71
N PRO A 173 1.31 21.04 -0.25
CA PRO A 173 0.77 20.95 -1.62
C PRO A 173 1.31 19.75 -2.38
N THR A 174 2.48 19.24 -2.01
CA THR A 174 3.11 18.04 -2.55
C THR A 174 3.28 17.03 -1.44
N LYS A 175 3.05 15.76 -1.73
CA LYS A 175 3.17 14.70 -0.72
C LYS A 175 4.62 14.50 -0.31
N VAL A 176 4.94 14.90 0.90
CA VAL A 176 6.22 14.61 1.57
C VAL A 176 5.93 13.74 2.78
N MET A 177 6.73 12.69 2.95
CA MET A 177 6.62 11.75 4.05
C MET A 177 7.96 11.61 4.76
N ALA A 178 7.94 11.29 6.03
CA ALA A 178 9.12 10.93 6.79
C ALA A 178 8.91 9.54 7.40
N ALA A 179 9.96 8.71 7.32
CA ALA A 179 9.96 7.40 7.94
C ALA A 179 11.25 7.20 8.74
N ASN A 180 11.13 6.51 9.85
CA ASN A 180 12.29 6.11 10.61
C ASN A 180 13.03 4.96 9.91
N TYR A 181 14.34 4.90 10.05
CA TYR A 181 15.10 3.70 9.70
C TYR A 181 15.86 3.17 10.91
N ARG A 182 16.15 1.89 10.90
CA ARG A 182 16.96 1.20 11.91
C ARG A 182 18.04 0.39 11.21
N THR A 183 19.28 0.54 11.64
CA THR A 183 20.44 -0.21 11.12
C THR A 183 20.72 -1.49 11.89
N VAL A 184 19.98 -1.72 12.98
CA VAL A 184 20.07 -2.91 13.82
C VAL A 184 18.66 -3.45 14.05
N LEU A 185 18.49 -4.77 13.95
CA LEU A 185 17.22 -5.41 14.33
C LEU A 185 16.98 -5.24 15.82
N PRO A 186 15.72 -4.98 16.22
CA PRO A 186 15.36 -5.01 17.63
C PRO A 186 15.65 -6.37 18.24
N ASP A 187 16.07 -6.41 19.50
CA ASP A 187 16.26 -7.66 20.23
C ASP A 187 15.00 -8.53 20.22
N ALA A 188 15.19 -9.85 20.21
CA ALA A 188 14.09 -10.81 20.17
C ALA A 188 13.05 -10.60 21.27
N GLU A 189 13.49 -10.19 22.46
CA GLU A 189 12.59 -9.86 23.57
C GLU A 189 11.70 -8.62 23.30
N LEU A 190 12.28 -7.60 22.65
CA LEU A 190 11.54 -6.41 22.27
C LEU A 190 10.51 -6.73 21.19
N LEU A 191 10.90 -7.53 20.17
CA LEU A 191 9.99 -8.01 19.14
C LEU A 191 8.83 -8.82 19.74
N GLN A 192 9.12 -9.70 20.69
CA GLN A 192 8.10 -10.50 21.37
C GLN A 192 7.12 -9.61 22.14
N LYS A 193 7.61 -8.62 22.89
CA LYS A 193 6.76 -7.67 23.61
C LYS A 193 5.84 -6.88 22.68
N GLU A 194 6.36 -6.40 21.55
CA GLU A 194 5.58 -5.67 20.55
C GLU A 194 4.51 -6.56 19.88
N LEU A 195 4.87 -7.80 19.55
CA LEU A 195 3.94 -8.78 19.00
C LEU A 195 2.82 -9.09 20.00
N GLU A 196 3.15 -9.30 21.28
CA GLU A 196 2.15 -9.54 22.32
C GLU A 196 1.25 -8.32 22.55
N ALA A 197 1.81 -7.12 22.56
CA ALA A 197 1.04 -5.87 22.67
C ALA A 197 0.08 -5.71 21.49
N THR A 198 0.54 -5.93 20.29
CA THR A 198 -0.28 -5.88 19.06
C THR A 198 -1.38 -6.94 19.09
N ARG A 199 -1.06 -8.17 19.51
CA ARG A 199 -2.03 -9.25 19.65
C ARG A 199 -3.13 -8.87 20.64
N ARG A 200 -2.79 -8.37 21.83
CA ARG A 200 -3.77 -7.92 22.83
C ARG A 200 -4.68 -6.83 22.30
N LEU A 201 -4.10 -5.90 21.52
CA LEU A 201 -4.85 -4.79 20.92
C LEU A 201 -5.85 -5.29 19.87
N LEU A 202 -5.47 -6.27 19.05
CA LEU A 202 -6.34 -6.89 18.06
C LEU A 202 -7.45 -7.72 18.76
N GLU A 203 -7.11 -8.51 19.77
CA GLU A 203 -8.06 -9.30 20.54
C GLU A 203 -9.09 -8.39 21.25
N SER A 204 -8.67 -7.25 21.79
CA SER A 204 -9.56 -6.27 22.41
C SER A 204 -10.54 -5.61 21.43
N ARG A 205 -10.12 -5.44 20.17
CA ARG A 205 -10.99 -4.92 19.10
C ARG A 205 -12.01 -5.97 18.63
N THR A 206 -11.58 -7.23 18.53
CA THR A 206 -12.45 -8.33 18.13
C THR A 206 -13.51 -8.65 19.20
N SER A 207 -13.18 -8.52 20.49
CA SER A 207 -14.13 -8.74 21.59
C SER A 207 -15.18 -7.64 21.73
N LYS A 208 -14.95 -6.45 21.18
CA LYS A 208 -15.92 -5.33 21.20
C LYS A 208 -16.96 -5.37 20.08
N GLN A 209 -16.84 -6.29 19.11
CA GLN A 209 -17.93 -6.54 18.17
C GLN A 209 -18.91 -7.55 18.78
N PRO A 210 -20.16 -7.16 19.08
CA PRO A 210 -21.14 -8.10 19.59
C PRO A 210 -21.42 -9.13 18.49
N LYS A 211 -21.16 -10.41 18.80
CA LYS A 211 -21.63 -11.54 17.98
C LYS A 211 -23.16 -11.41 17.89
N LYS A 212 -23.68 -10.93 16.75
CA LYS A 212 -25.09 -11.15 16.42
C LYS A 212 -25.27 -12.64 16.21
N LEU A 213 -25.85 -13.30 17.21
CA LEU A 213 -26.35 -14.67 17.06
C LEU A 213 -27.32 -14.69 15.86
N PRO A 214 -27.22 -15.67 14.99
CA PRO A 214 -28.28 -15.90 13.99
C PRO A 214 -29.56 -16.29 14.76
N GLN A 215 -30.58 -15.47 14.63
CA GLN A 215 -31.92 -15.85 15.08
C GLN A 215 -32.33 -17.12 14.33
N GLN A 216 -32.60 -18.16 15.09
CA GLN A 216 -33.18 -19.41 14.59
C GLN A 216 -34.50 -19.08 13.87
N LEU A 217 -34.49 -19.14 12.56
CA LEU A 217 -35.73 -19.19 11.78
C LEU A 217 -36.42 -20.53 12.06
N GLY A 218 -37.52 -20.44 12.83
CA GLY A 218 -38.41 -21.54 13.10
C GLY A 218 -38.87 -22.19 11.80
N VAL A 219 -38.59 -23.48 11.68
CA VAL A 219 -39.11 -24.35 10.63
C VAL A 219 -40.59 -24.59 10.87
N SER A 220 -41.43 -23.76 10.26
CA SER A 220 -42.88 -24.07 10.18
C SER A 220 -43.12 -24.96 8.96
N ALA A 221 -43.51 -26.17 9.27
CA ALA A 221 -43.88 -27.19 8.31
C ALA A 221 -45.11 -26.75 7.47
N CYS A 222 -44.93 -26.54 6.17
CA CYS A 222 -46.05 -26.43 5.26
C CYS A 222 -46.05 -27.68 4.32
N ARG A 223 -46.74 -28.74 4.77
CA ARG A 223 -47.14 -29.83 3.91
C ARG A 223 -48.19 -29.33 2.91
N ARG A 224 -47.86 -29.20 1.60
CA ARG A 224 -48.86 -29.18 0.55
C ARG A 224 -48.57 -30.26 -0.46
N ARG A 225 -49.60 -31.14 -0.60
CA ARG A 225 -49.77 -32.21 -1.57
C ARG A 225 -49.42 -31.76 -3.00
N VAL A 226 -48.56 -32.52 -3.65
CA VAL A 226 -48.43 -32.48 -5.12
C VAL A 226 -49.25 -33.63 -5.69
N ARG A 227 -50.34 -33.30 -6.34
CA ARG A 227 -51.06 -34.20 -7.25
C ARG A 227 -50.46 -34.07 -8.66
N GLY A 228 -50.24 -35.19 -9.28
CA GLY A 228 -49.80 -35.57 -10.55
C GLY A 228 -49.91 -34.63 -11.76
N LEU A 229 -48.88 -34.69 -12.56
CA LEU A 229 -48.94 -34.34 -13.97
C LEU A 229 -48.08 -35.35 -14.74
N ARG A 230 -48.70 -35.90 -15.78
CA ARG A 230 -48.21 -36.95 -16.69
C ARG A 230 -47.08 -36.43 -17.59
N PRO A 231 -46.21 -37.29 -18.09
CA PRO A 231 -45.19 -36.92 -19.08
C PRO A 231 -45.77 -36.85 -20.50
N ALA A 232 -45.34 -35.89 -21.29
CA ALA A 232 -45.63 -35.74 -22.70
C ALA A 232 -44.44 -36.29 -23.57
N PRO A 233 -44.70 -36.70 -24.83
CA PRO A 233 -43.86 -37.64 -25.56
C PRO A 233 -42.67 -36.99 -26.28
N ARG A 234 -41.67 -37.84 -26.55
CA ARG A 234 -40.51 -37.59 -27.41
C ARG A 234 -40.92 -37.33 -28.86
N SER A 235 -40.31 -36.33 -29.49
CA SER A 235 -40.25 -36.23 -30.95
C SER A 235 -38.77 -36.33 -31.39
N GLU A 236 -38.52 -37.43 -32.10
CA GLU A 236 -37.33 -37.64 -32.93
C GLU A 236 -37.43 -36.73 -34.16
N SER A 237 -36.32 -36.18 -34.61
CA SER A 237 -36.05 -36.04 -36.03
C SER A 237 -34.57 -35.76 -36.30
N ARG A 238 -34.12 -36.51 -37.26
CA ARG A 238 -32.78 -36.76 -37.77
C ARG A 238 -32.20 -35.60 -38.63
N PRO A 239 -30.96 -35.76 -39.08
CA PRO A 239 -30.07 -34.71 -39.56
C PRO A 239 -30.02 -34.66 -41.12
N SER A 240 -29.51 -33.56 -41.60
CA SER A 240 -28.94 -33.42 -42.96
C SER A 240 -28.02 -32.18 -42.90
N GLY A 241 -26.85 -32.14 -43.45
CA GLY A 241 -26.22 -32.76 -44.58
C GLY A 241 -25.34 -31.69 -45.21
N PHE A 242 -24.06 -31.91 -45.19
CA PHE A 242 -22.99 -31.65 -46.18
C PHE A 242 -23.16 -30.55 -47.25
N ASP A 243 -22.17 -29.65 -47.26
CA ASP A 243 -21.24 -29.24 -48.36
C ASP A 243 -21.79 -28.48 -49.60
N PRO A 244 -20.91 -27.79 -50.33
CA PRO A 244 -19.43 -27.65 -50.30
C PRO A 244 -18.88 -26.27 -49.89
#